data_8ff2fd94509ab60eb490ed19a08900ca
#
_entry.id   8ff2fd94509ab60eb490ed19a08900ca
#
_cell.length_a   1.000
_cell.length_b   1.000
_cell.length_c   1.000
_cell.angle_alpha   90.00
_cell.angle_beta   90.00
_cell.angle_gamma   90.00
#
_symmetry.space_group_name_H-M   'P 1'
#
loop_
_entity.id
_entity.type
_entity.pdbx_description
1 polymer ?
#
loop_
_entity_poly.entity_id
_entity_poly.type
_entity_poly.pdbx_seq_one_letter_code
_entity_poly.pdbx_strand_id
1 'polypeptide(L)'
;WIIGDNGFINYSRSSDDTNYLDGEEDIEKTIFVNRPYQDEEVALKDGKIMLSEAISMAQKEEEKWKKLSGDECSARAKKVEILPAADGGEEKALKISFEKTYKGVGILTNQKTLWASQDKPLSVEYLSFFDDTLTITSTKGVERFISNAGAVHRKTTERKLDRIVSLKSAIQIMGKELASYHDFKISHIDLCYRYVNKNIKRNDAGSVYTTSPCWVFYINEEQSKEEFILVDCENGKLDYIKNY
;
A
#
# COMPACT_ATOMS: atom_id res chain seq x y z
N TRP A 1 -4.62 1.13 23.50
CA TRP A 1 -3.84 2.08 22.70
C TRP A 1 -2.36 1.88 22.97
N ILE A 2 -1.58 1.69 21.93
CA ILE A 2 -0.12 1.72 21.99
C ILE A 2 0.33 2.74 20.94
N ILE A 3 0.99 3.80 21.41
CA ILE A 3 1.63 4.79 20.53
C ILE A 3 3.14 4.61 20.75
N GLY A 4 3.85 4.17 19.72
CA GLY A 4 5.30 4.05 19.75
C GLY A 4 5.98 5.39 19.45
N ASP A 5 7.19 5.59 19.93
CA ASP A 5 8.00 6.81 19.74
C ASP A 5 8.30 7.12 18.26
N ASN A 6 8.14 6.13 17.38
CA ASN A 6 8.33 6.25 15.94
C ASN A 6 7.04 6.57 15.16
N GLY A 7 5.93 6.90 15.86
CA GLY A 7 4.63 7.15 15.25
C GLY A 7 3.83 5.88 14.91
N PHE A 8 4.32 4.70 15.29
CA PHE A 8 3.56 3.48 15.22
C PHE A 8 2.32 3.57 16.11
N ILE A 9 1.16 3.26 15.56
CA ILE A 9 -0.10 3.26 16.30
C ILE A 9 -0.72 1.87 16.17
N ASN A 10 -1.04 1.27 17.30
CA ASN A 10 -1.84 0.07 17.36
C ASN A 10 -3.04 0.32 18.26
N TYR A 11 -4.22 0.22 17.70
CA TYR A 11 -5.48 0.28 18.40
C TYR A 11 -6.23 -1.03 18.20
N SER A 12 -6.72 -1.61 19.27
CA SER A 12 -7.69 -2.71 19.22
C SER A 12 -8.78 -2.43 20.25
N ARG A 13 -10.02 -2.67 19.85
CA ARG A 13 -11.21 -2.46 20.70
C ARG A 13 -11.41 -3.60 21.69
N SER A 14 -10.98 -4.80 21.32
CA SER A 14 -11.07 -6.01 22.13
C SER A 14 -9.76 -6.79 22.05
N SER A 15 -9.37 -7.41 23.16
CA SER A 15 -8.26 -8.34 23.21
C SER A 15 -8.63 -9.74 22.71
N ASP A 16 -9.91 -10.00 22.48
CA ASP A 16 -10.45 -11.36 22.28
C ASP A 16 -10.82 -11.67 20.81
N ASP A 17 -10.70 -10.73 19.88
CA ASP A 17 -11.09 -10.94 18.48
C ASP A 17 -9.94 -11.48 17.61
N THR A 18 -9.33 -12.59 18.04
CA THR A 18 -8.49 -13.44 17.17
C THR A 18 -9.30 -14.47 16.39
N ASN A 19 -10.61 -14.24 16.25
CA ASN A 19 -11.53 -15.20 15.64
C ASN A 19 -11.52 -15.22 14.12
N TYR A 20 -10.60 -14.48 13.48
CA TYR A 20 -10.47 -14.45 12.03
C TYR A 20 -9.06 -14.86 11.61
N LEU A 21 -8.99 -15.66 10.56
CA LEU A 21 -7.73 -16.12 9.99
C LEU A 21 -7.11 -14.95 9.21
N ASP A 22 -5.94 -14.48 9.63
CA ASP A 22 -5.22 -13.33 9.04
C ASP A 22 -3.92 -13.77 8.33
N GLY A 23 -3.76 -15.05 8.04
CA GLY A 23 -2.67 -15.59 7.24
C GLY A 23 -2.86 -15.25 5.75
N GLU A 24 -1.78 -15.05 4.99
CA GLU A 24 -1.87 -14.81 3.54
C GLU A 24 -2.58 -15.97 2.80
N GLU A 25 -2.45 -17.19 3.33
CA GLU A 25 -3.07 -18.40 2.78
C GLU A 25 -4.56 -18.53 3.11
N ASP A 26 -5.03 -17.76 4.09
CA ASP A 26 -6.41 -17.85 4.60
C ASP A 26 -7.33 -16.79 4.00
N ILE A 27 -6.81 -15.84 3.21
CA ILE A 27 -7.61 -14.78 2.61
C ILE A 27 -8.57 -15.38 1.58
N GLU A 28 -9.88 -15.23 1.85
CA GLU A 28 -10.91 -15.74 0.96
C GLU A 28 -10.96 -14.97 -0.37
N LYS A 29 -10.81 -13.65 -0.30
CA LYS A 29 -10.88 -12.77 -1.46
C LYS A 29 -10.11 -11.48 -1.23
N THR A 30 -9.38 -11.04 -2.25
CA THR A 30 -8.73 -9.72 -2.29
C THR A 30 -9.40 -8.86 -3.35
N ILE A 31 -9.78 -7.63 -2.98
CA ILE A 31 -10.44 -6.66 -3.85
C ILE A 31 -9.61 -5.38 -3.86
N PHE A 32 -9.14 -4.98 -5.03
CA PHE A 32 -8.44 -3.71 -5.20
C PHE A 32 -9.46 -2.59 -5.46
N VAL A 33 -9.53 -1.64 -4.53
CA VAL A 33 -10.54 -0.57 -4.54
C VAL A 33 -10.07 0.74 -5.16
N ASN A 34 -8.80 0.83 -5.50
CA ASN A 34 -8.23 1.93 -6.30
C ASN A 34 -8.53 1.81 -7.81
N ARG A 35 -9.29 0.81 -8.22
CA ARG A 35 -9.77 0.51 -9.58
C ARG A 35 -11.25 0.10 -9.55
N PRO A 36 -11.92 0.01 -10.71
CA PRO A 36 -13.31 -0.47 -10.75
C PRO A 36 -13.46 -1.84 -10.09
N TYR A 37 -14.33 -1.96 -9.12
CA TYR A 37 -14.66 -3.19 -8.42
C TYR A 37 -16.18 -3.36 -8.33
N GLN A 38 -16.59 -4.59 -8.11
CA GLN A 38 -18.01 -4.89 -7.84
C GLN A 38 -18.26 -4.64 -6.35
N ASP A 39 -19.22 -3.76 -6.06
CA ASP A 39 -19.70 -3.56 -4.69
C ASP A 39 -20.56 -4.76 -4.29
N GLU A 40 -20.21 -5.40 -3.20
CA GLU A 40 -20.89 -6.60 -2.70
C GLU A 40 -21.18 -6.49 -1.20
N GLU A 41 -22.18 -7.23 -0.77
CA GLU A 41 -22.57 -7.31 0.64
C GLU A 41 -21.75 -8.39 1.35
N VAL A 42 -21.22 -8.07 2.52
CA VAL A 42 -20.42 -8.98 3.34
C VAL A 42 -21.10 -9.18 4.70
N ALA A 43 -21.22 -10.43 5.13
CA ALA A 43 -21.76 -10.78 6.43
C ALA A 43 -20.71 -10.55 7.52
N LEU A 44 -21.02 -9.72 8.50
CA LEU A 44 -20.23 -9.46 9.67
C LEU A 44 -20.92 -10.04 10.92
N LYS A 45 -20.26 -10.01 12.07
CA LYS A 45 -20.72 -10.57 13.35
C LYS A 45 -22.14 -10.11 13.77
N ASP A 46 -22.55 -8.91 13.43
CA ASP A 46 -23.79 -8.32 13.90
C ASP A 46 -24.70 -7.83 12.76
N GLY A 47 -24.43 -8.22 11.53
CA GLY A 47 -25.23 -7.87 10.38
C GLY A 47 -24.44 -7.92 9.07
N LYS A 48 -24.93 -7.24 8.06
CA LYS A 48 -24.30 -7.17 6.75
C LYS A 48 -23.93 -5.73 6.42
N ILE A 49 -22.90 -5.55 5.62
CA ILE A 49 -22.40 -4.25 5.17
C ILE A 49 -22.00 -4.32 3.70
N MET A 50 -22.25 -3.26 2.94
CA MET A 50 -21.69 -3.10 1.60
C MET A 50 -20.23 -2.75 1.69
N LEU A 51 -19.38 -3.25 0.78
CA LEU A 51 -17.96 -2.91 0.74
C LEU A 51 -17.70 -1.41 0.69
N SER A 52 -18.48 -0.68 -0.10
CA SER A 52 -18.38 0.79 -0.20
C SER A 52 -18.65 1.49 1.14
N GLU A 53 -19.59 0.98 1.93
CA GLU A 53 -19.90 1.50 3.27
C GLU A 53 -18.75 1.20 4.25
N ALA A 54 -18.21 -0.02 4.22
CA ALA A 54 -17.07 -0.41 5.04
C ALA A 54 -15.82 0.44 4.73
N ILE A 55 -15.54 0.65 3.45
CA ILE A 55 -14.43 1.52 3.00
C ILE A 55 -14.64 2.96 3.49
N SER A 56 -15.87 3.48 3.38
CA SER A 56 -16.20 4.83 3.86
C SER A 56 -16.03 4.96 5.38
N MET A 57 -16.41 3.92 6.12
CA MET A 57 -16.23 3.86 7.58
C MET A 57 -14.74 3.87 7.94
N ALA A 58 -13.95 3.02 7.29
CA ALA A 58 -12.50 2.96 7.50
C ALA A 58 -11.80 4.27 7.12
N GLN A 59 -12.20 4.90 6.00
CA GLN A 59 -11.64 6.18 5.55
C GLN A 59 -11.87 7.31 6.58
N LYS A 60 -13.07 7.37 7.17
CA LYS A 60 -13.37 8.35 8.23
C LYS A 60 -12.52 8.12 9.48
N GLU A 61 -12.25 6.88 9.82
CA GLU A 61 -11.40 6.55 10.96
C GLU A 61 -9.96 6.91 10.68
N GLU A 62 -9.43 6.56 9.49
CA GLU A 62 -8.09 6.94 9.05
C GLU A 62 -7.87 8.46 9.09
N GLU A 63 -8.85 9.25 8.67
CA GLU A 63 -8.78 10.72 8.74
C GLU A 63 -8.71 11.27 10.17
N LYS A 64 -9.35 10.62 11.14
CA LYS A 64 -9.20 10.99 12.55
C LYS A 64 -7.78 10.74 13.03
N TRP A 65 -7.22 9.57 12.68
CA TRP A 65 -5.86 9.20 13.05
C TRP A 65 -4.82 10.12 12.45
N LYS A 66 -4.97 10.46 11.19
CA LYS A 66 -4.14 11.45 10.51
C LYS A 66 -4.08 12.77 11.28
N LYS A 67 -5.23 13.26 11.74
CA LYS A 67 -5.30 14.51 12.53
C LYS A 67 -4.56 14.38 13.88
N LEU A 68 -4.66 13.22 14.52
CA LEU A 68 -4.02 12.98 15.82
C LEU A 68 -2.51 12.81 15.69
N SER A 69 -2.05 12.13 14.64
CA SER A 69 -0.62 11.89 14.40
C SER A 69 0.12 13.10 13.83
N GLY A 70 -0.60 14.09 13.29
CA GLY A 70 -0.01 15.22 12.57
C GLY A 70 0.58 14.81 11.20
N ASP A 71 0.14 13.70 10.61
CA ASP A 71 0.58 13.24 9.31
C ASP A 71 0.21 14.25 8.21
N GLU A 72 1.18 14.68 7.41
CA GLU A 72 0.98 15.61 6.29
C GLU A 72 0.51 14.91 5.02
N CYS A 73 0.66 13.59 4.92
CA CYS A 73 0.12 12.79 3.84
C CYS A 73 -1.36 12.49 4.08
N SER A 74 -2.11 12.32 3.01
CA SER A 74 -3.44 11.72 3.07
C SER A 74 -3.33 10.22 2.88
N ALA A 75 -4.36 9.47 3.23
CA ALA A 75 -4.45 8.05 2.98
C ALA A 75 -5.64 7.77 2.06
N ARG A 76 -5.52 6.77 1.21
CA ARG A 76 -6.54 6.30 0.29
C ARG A 76 -6.65 4.79 0.42
N ALA A 77 -7.87 4.25 0.53
CA ALA A 77 -8.07 2.81 0.51
C ALA A 77 -7.50 2.21 -0.80
N LYS A 78 -6.70 1.16 -0.66
CA LYS A 78 -6.02 0.47 -1.77
C LYS A 78 -6.64 -0.89 -2.04
N LYS A 79 -6.81 -1.70 -1.00
CA LYS A 79 -7.38 -3.03 -1.11
C LYS A 79 -8.22 -3.39 0.11
N VAL A 80 -9.15 -4.30 -0.10
CA VAL A 80 -9.93 -4.97 0.93
C VAL A 80 -9.64 -6.47 0.84
N GLU A 81 -9.28 -7.07 1.95
CA GLU A 81 -9.13 -8.51 2.10
C GLU A 81 -10.29 -9.03 2.95
N ILE A 82 -11.04 -10.01 2.43
CA ILE A 82 -12.12 -10.68 3.13
C ILE A 82 -11.53 -11.87 3.88
N LEU A 83 -11.62 -11.85 5.20
CA LEU A 83 -11.07 -12.86 6.08
C LEU A 83 -12.18 -13.77 6.60
N PRO A 84 -12.05 -15.09 6.47
CA PRO A 84 -13.01 -16.04 7.02
C PRO A 84 -12.94 -16.12 8.54
N ALA A 85 -14.02 -16.52 9.17
CA ALA A 85 -14.01 -16.86 10.60
C ALA A 85 -13.12 -18.09 10.86
N ALA A 86 -12.36 -18.07 11.94
CA ALA A 86 -11.45 -19.15 12.31
C ALA A 86 -12.18 -20.47 12.65
N ASP A 87 -13.43 -20.38 13.08
CA ASP A 87 -14.30 -21.52 13.40
C ASP A 87 -15.07 -22.06 12.18
N GLY A 88 -14.85 -21.49 10.99
CA GLY A 88 -15.55 -21.87 9.77
C GLY A 88 -16.98 -21.31 9.67
N GLY A 89 -17.34 -20.34 10.51
CA GLY A 89 -18.62 -19.64 10.45
C GLY A 89 -18.81 -18.82 9.16
N GLU A 90 -20.05 -18.41 8.91
CA GLU A 90 -20.39 -17.56 7.75
C GLU A 90 -19.94 -16.11 7.91
N GLU A 91 -19.65 -15.69 9.13
CA GLU A 91 -19.21 -14.35 9.47
C GLU A 91 -17.81 -14.08 8.91
N LYS A 92 -17.60 -12.88 8.43
CA LYS A 92 -16.32 -12.45 7.85
C LYS A 92 -15.77 -11.23 8.59
N ALA A 93 -14.49 -10.97 8.38
CA ALA A 93 -13.89 -9.69 8.71
C ALA A 93 -13.37 -9.03 7.42
N LEU A 94 -13.33 -7.70 7.43
CA LEU A 94 -12.79 -6.90 6.34
C LEU A 94 -11.50 -6.24 6.82
N LYS A 95 -10.37 -6.59 6.20
CA LYS A 95 -9.09 -5.92 6.41
C LYS A 95 -8.85 -4.95 5.28
N ILE A 96 -8.90 -3.67 5.57
CA ILE A 96 -8.78 -2.59 4.60
C ILE A 96 -7.41 -1.96 4.73
N SER A 97 -6.63 -2.03 3.65
CA SER A 97 -5.30 -1.45 3.57
C SER A 97 -5.34 -0.10 2.87
N PHE A 98 -4.60 0.86 3.41
CA PHE A 98 -4.51 2.24 2.93
C PHE A 98 -3.11 2.55 2.45
N GLU A 99 -2.99 3.13 1.28
CA GLU A 99 -1.76 3.73 0.81
C GLU A 99 -1.68 5.21 1.22
N LYS A 100 -0.50 5.68 1.57
CA LYS A 100 -0.24 7.11 1.76
C LYS A 100 -0.27 7.81 0.41
N THR A 101 -0.81 9.04 0.40
CA THR A 101 -0.83 9.88 -0.79
C THR A 101 -0.28 11.27 -0.48
N TYR A 102 0.44 11.84 -1.43
CA TYR A 102 0.86 13.23 -1.39
C TYR A 102 0.33 13.98 -2.59
N LYS A 103 -0.47 15.02 -2.38
CA LYS A 103 -1.19 15.77 -3.43
C LYS A 103 -1.99 14.86 -4.38
N GLY A 104 -2.61 13.82 -3.83
CA GLY A 104 -3.42 12.86 -4.58
C GLY A 104 -2.65 11.78 -5.34
N VAL A 105 -1.31 11.81 -5.29
CA VAL A 105 -0.44 10.79 -5.89
C VAL A 105 -0.01 9.80 -4.81
N GLY A 106 -0.18 8.50 -5.08
CA GLY A 106 0.17 7.42 -4.16
C GLY A 106 1.66 7.37 -3.85
N ILE A 107 2.02 6.95 -2.65
CA ILE A 107 3.40 6.67 -2.25
C ILE A 107 3.53 5.16 -2.16
N LEU A 108 4.44 4.60 -2.95
CA LEU A 108 4.73 3.16 -2.88
C LEU A 108 5.34 2.82 -1.52
N THR A 109 4.58 2.08 -0.74
CA THR A 109 4.95 1.69 0.63
C THR A 109 5.58 0.30 0.68
N ASN A 110 5.21 -0.60 -0.24
CA ASN A 110 5.73 -1.95 -0.34
C ASN A 110 6.85 -2.05 -1.37
N GLN A 111 8.09 -1.81 -0.96
CA GLN A 111 9.27 -2.12 -1.77
C GLN A 111 10.00 -3.34 -1.18
N LYS A 112 9.49 -4.53 -1.45
CA LYS A 112 10.26 -5.76 -1.26
C LYS A 112 11.17 -5.95 -2.48
N THR A 113 12.45 -5.70 -2.29
CA THR A 113 13.56 -6.11 -3.16
C THR A 113 13.62 -5.49 -4.57
N LEU A 114 14.48 -4.50 -4.73
CA LEU A 114 14.97 -4.05 -6.03
C LEU A 114 16.01 -5.06 -6.54
N TRP A 115 15.72 -5.75 -7.63
CA TRP A 115 16.74 -6.50 -8.38
C TRP A 115 17.47 -5.55 -9.32
N ALA A 116 18.69 -5.17 -8.98
CA ALA A 116 19.60 -4.63 -9.97
C ALA A 116 20.21 -5.80 -10.77
N SER A 117 20.54 -5.52 -12.03
CA SER A 117 21.16 -6.45 -12.99
C SER A 117 22.07 -7.50 -12.36
N GLN A 118 22.13 -8.66 -12.96
CA GLN A 118 22.71 -9.95 -12.54
C GLN A 118 24.04 -9.96 -11.78
N ASP A 119 24.76 -8.84 -11.64
CA ASP A 119 26.15 -8.84 -11.17
C ASP A 119 26.44 -8.16 -9.84
N LYS A 120 25.44 -7.53 -9.19
CA LYS A 120 25.64 -6.96 -7.84
C LYS A 120 24.38 -7.01 -7.01
N PRO A 121 24.38 -7.77 -5.89
CA PRO A 121 23.33 -7.63 -4.89
C PRO A 121 23.47 -6.23 -4.28
N LEU A 122 22.52 -5.35 -4.54
CA LEU A 122 22.33 -4.17 -3.72
C LEU A 122 21.99 -4.65 -2.32
N SER A 123 22.70 -4.15 -1.32
CA SER A 123 22.28 -4.29 0.07
C SER A 123 20.93 -3.60 0.21
N VAL A 124 19.88 -4.40 0.20
CA VAL A 124 18.53 -3.92 0.39
C VAL A 124 18.37 -3.59 1.86
N GLU A 125 18.49 -2.33 2.22
CA GLU A 125 17.88 -1.88 3.45
C GLU A 125 16.36 -1.94 3.24
N TYR A 126 15.73 -2.89 3.93
CA TYR A 126 14.29 -3.06 3.94
C TYR A 126 13.63 -1.80 4.48
N LEU A 127 13.12 -0.98 3.60
CA LEU A 127 12.15 0.04 3.94
C LEU A 127 10.78 -0.64 3.98
N SER A 128 10.50 -1.35 5.05
CA SER A 128 9.17 -1.88 5.31
C SER A 128 8.27 -0.74 5.79
N PHE A 129 7.85 0.10 4.87
CA PHE A 129 6.68 0.91 5.11
C PHE A 129 5.48 0.02 4.84
N PHE A 130 4.85 -0.42 5.89
CA PHE A 130 3.60 -1.15 5.78
C PHE A 130 2.48 -0.17 5.52
N ASP A 131 1.51 -0.58 4.73
CA ASP A 131 0.25 0.14 4.58
C ASP A 131 -0.43 0.27 5.95
N ASP A 132 -1.13 1.37 6.17
CA ASP A 132 -2.03 1.47 7.32
C ASP A 132 -3.19 0.50 7.10
N THR A 133 -3.55 -0.27 8.12
CA THR A 133 -4.59 -1.29 8.01
C THR A 133 -5.67 -1.10 9.07
N LEU A 134 -6.92 -1.22 8.64
CA LEU A 134 -8.09 -1.21 9.50
C LEU A 134 -8.87 -2.50 9.35
N THR A 135 -9.30 -3.07 10.47
CA THR A 135 -10.12 -4.28 10.47
C THR A 135 -11.53 -3.95 10.97
N ILE A 136 -12.52 -4.41 10.22
CA ILE A 136 -13.95 -4.27 10.52
C ILE A 136 -14.54 -5.66 10.67
N THR A 137 -15.10 -5.95 11.84
CA THR A 137 -15.76 -7.21 12.17
C THR A 137 -17.24 -7.02 12.49
N SER A 138 -17.68 -5.76 12.59
CA SER A 138 -19.00 -5.36 13.02
C SER A 138 -19.47 -4.15 12.22
N THR A 139 -20.78 -4.06 11.98
CA THR A 139 -21.40 -2.90 11.33
C THR A 139 -21.28 -1.59 12.16
N LYS A 140 -20.82 -1.70 13.41
CA LYS A 140 -20.76 -0.57 14.36
C LYS A 140 -19.45 0.22 14.33
N GLY A 141 -18.45 -0.24 13.60
CA GLY A 141 -17.20 0.51 13.49
C GLY A 141 -15.96 -0.34 13.27
N VAL A 142 -14.81 0.33 13.29
CA VAL A 142 -13.49 -0.29 13.15
C VAL A 142 -13.12 -0.97 14.47
N GLU A 143 -12.72 -2.21 14.38
CA GLU A 143 -12.29 -3.01 15.54
C GLU A 143 -10.80 -2.84 15.82
N ARG A 144 -9.98 -2.82 14.77
CA ARG A 144 -8.53 -2.73 14.87
C ARG A 144 -7.99 -1.72 13.87
N PHE A 145 -7.01 -0.93 14.32
CA PHE A 145 -6.23 -0.05 13.46
C PHE A 145 -4.74 -0.29 13.71
N ILE A 146 -3.98 -0.48 12.66
CA ILE A 146 -2.52 -0.60 12.71
C ILE A 146 -1.94 0.40 11.72
N SER A 147 -1.18 1.37 12.21
CA SER A 147 -0.34 2.24 11.40
C SER A 147 1.12 1.86 11.59
N ASN A 148 1.70 1.24 10.60
CA ASN A 148 3.11 0.86 10.61
C ASN A 148 4.01 1.91 9.95
N ALA A 149 3.43 2.78 9.11
CA ALA A 149 4.17 3.79 8.38
C ALA A 149 4.62 4.97 9.27
N GLY A 150 3.97 5.14 10.43
CA GLY A 150 4.14 6.34 11.24
C GLY A 150 3.66 7.62 10.55
N ALA A 151 3.80 8.75 11.23
CA ALA A 151 3.47 10.04 10.64
C ALA A 151 4.55 10.50 9.66
N VAL A 152 4.14 10.93 8.48
CA VAL A 152 5.03 11.47 7.45
C VAL A 152 5.06 12.98 7.54
N HIS A 153 6.22 13.54 7.81
CA HIS A 153 6.44 14.98 7.87
C HIS A 153 7.37 15.43 6.75
N ARG A 154 6.97 16.44 6.00
CA ARG A 154 7.80 17.04 4.98
C ARG A 154 8.93 17.87 5.61
N LYS A 155 10.17 17.52 5.33
CA LYS A 155 11.35 18.25 5.85
C LYS A 155 12.02 19.18 4.84
N THR A 156 11.78 19.01 3.54
CA THR A 156 12.52 19.74 2.50
C THR A 156 11.61 20.34 1.46
N THR A 157 12.17 21.32 0.74
CA THR A 157 11.53 21.97 -0.39
C THR A 157 11.38 21.00 -1.56
N GLU A 158 10.21 20.97 -2.16
CA GLU A 158 9.95 20.23 -3.38
C GLU A 158 10.85 20.73 -4.49
N ARG A 159 11.52 19.79 -5.16
CA ARG A 159 12.15 20.09 -6.44
C ARG A 159 11.07 20.03 -7.52
N LYS A 160 10.86 21.12 -8.22
CA LYS A 160 10.01 21.15 -9.40
C LYS A 160 10.75 20.48 -10.55
N LEU A 161 10.15 19.45 -11.15
CA LEU A 161 10.60 18.89 -12.41
C LEU A 161 9.94 19.66 -13.56
N ASP A 162 10.72 20.18 -14.47
CA ASP A 162 10.19 20.91 -15.64
C ASP A 162 9.45 19.98 -16.60
N ARG A 163 9.90 18.72 -16.67
CA ARG A 163 9.30 17.67 -17.48
C ARG A 163 9.40 16.33 -16.77
N ILE A 164 8.41 15.50 -16.97
CA ILE A 164 8.42 14.09 -16.57
C ILE A 164 8.28 13.22 -17.81
N VAL A 165 8.81 12.00 -17.76
CA VAL A 165 8.58 10.98 -18.79
C VAL A 165 7.07 10.76 -18.91
N SER A 166 6.52 10.96 -20.12
CA SER A 166 5.10 10.75 -20.38
C SER A 166 4.74 9.26 -20.27
N LEU A 167 3.48 8.95 -19.98
CA LEU A 167 2.99 7.57 -19.98
C LEU A 167 3.31 6.85 -21.30
N LYS A 168 3.11 7.52 -22.44
CA LYS A 168 3.44 6.97 -23.76
C LYS A 168 4.92 6.60 -23.86
N SER A 169 5.81 7.50 -23.41
CA SER A 169 7.25 7.23 -23.41
C SER A 169 7.62 6.10 -22.44
N ALA A 170 6.99 6.05 -21.27
CA ALA A 170 7.21 4.98 -20.30
C ALA A 170 6.82 3.60 -20.87
N ILE A 171 5.69 3.51 -21.57
CA ILE A 171 5.27 2.28 -22.27
C ILE A 171 6.30 1.90 -23.34
N GLN A 172 6.82 2.85 -24.12
CA GLN A 172 7.84 2.58 -25.14
C GLN A 172 9.16 2.09 -24.52
N ILE A 173 9.60 2.70 -23.41
CA ILE A 173 10.80 2.28 -22.66
C ILE A 173 10.61 0.84 -22.19
N MET A 174 9.49 0.57 -21.50
CA MET A 174 9.18 -0.76 -21.01
C MET A 174 9.14 -1.80 -22.13
N GLY A 175 8.42 -1.52 -23.21
CA GLY A 175 8.32 -2.44 -24.35
C GLY A 175 9.67 -2.73 -25.01
N LYS A 176 10.56 -1.73 -25.11
CA LYS A 176 11.91 -1.91 -25.68
C LYS A 176 12.80 -2.77 -24.79
N GLU A 177 12.83 -2.48 -23.49
CA GLU A 177 13.68 -3.19 -22.53
C GLU A 177 13.21 -4.64 -22.28
N LEU A 178 11.91 -4.88 -22.36
CA LEU A 178 11.30 -6.18 -22.07
C LEU A 178 10.95 -7.00 -23.33
N ALA A 179 11.28 -6.49 -24.53
CA ALA A 179 10.97 -7.18 -25.79
C ALA A 179 11.57 -8.60 -25.92
N SER A 180 12.61 -8.91 -25.15
CA SER A 180 13.25 -10.24 -25.08
C SER A 180 12.70 -11.16 -24.00
N TYR A 181 11.79 -10.67 -23.16
CA TYR A 181 11.16 -11.44 -22.10
C TYR A 181 9.77 -11.90 -22.53
N HIS A 182 9.22 -12.89 -21.81
CA HIS A 182 7.89 -13.44 -22.09
C HIS A 182 6.79 -12.36 -22.05
N ASP A 183 5.65 -12.68 -22.64
CA ASP A 183 4.48 -11.80 -22.65
C ASP A 183 4.04 -11.40 -21.23
N PHE A 184 3.92 -10.11 -21.00
CA PHE A 184 3.38 -9.56 -19.76
C PHE A 184 1.95 -9.10 -19.97
N LYS A 185 1.09 -9.45 -19.03
CA LYS A 185 -0.25 -8.85 -18.94
C LYS A 185 -0.21 -7.71 -17.95
N ILE A 186 -0.36 -6.48 -18.42
CA ILE A 186 -0.50 -5.31 -17.58
C ILE A 186 -1.96 -5.24 -17.12
N SER A 187 -2.17 -5.32 -15.82
CA SER A 187 -3.50 -5.22 -15.20
C SER A 187 -3.88 -3.79 -14.90
N HIS A 188 -2.90 -2.97 -14.49
CA HIS A 188 -3.12 -1.60 -14.07
C HIS A 188 -1.86 -0.76 -14.24
N ILE A 189 -2.03 0.57 -14.40
CA ILE A 189 -0.94 1.55 -14.49
C ILE A 189 -1.26 2.72 -13.56
N ASP A 190 -0.32 3.08 -12.71
CA ASP A 190 -0.44 4.22 -11.80
C ASP A 190 0.76 5.17 -11.89
N LEU A 191 0.55 6.41 -11.48
CA LEU A 191 1.63 7.36 -11.20
C LEU A 191 1.80 7.42 -9.68
N CYS A 192 2.98 7.08 -9.20
CA CYS A 192 3.28 7.04 -7.77
C CYS A 192 4.58 7.77 -7.45
N TYR A 193 4.76 8.12 -6.18
CA TYR A 193 6.08 8.43 -5.63
C TYR A 193 6.73 7.15 -5.13
N ARG A 194 8.00 6.95 -5.48
CA ARG A 194 8.84 5.90 -4.88
C ARG A 194 9.89 6.50 -3.98
N TYR A 195 10.27 5.78 -2.95
CA TYR A 195 11.42 6.15 -2.14
C TYR A 195 12.71 5.87 -2.92
N VAL A 196 13.59 6.86 -2.94
CA VAL A 196 14.93 6.73 -3.51
C VAL A 196 15.92 6.77 -2.37
N ASN A 197 16.61 5.65 -2.16
CA ASN A 197 17.65 5.57 -1.14
C ASN A 197 18.91 6.32 -1.62
N LYS A 198 19.06 7.56 -1.17
CA LYS A 198 20.32 8.31 -1.32
C LYS A 198 20.82 8.66 0.08
N ASN A 199 21.51 7.73 0.73
CA ASN A 199 22.11 7.96 2.05
C ASN A 199 21.07 8.21 3.17
N ILE A 200 20.46 7.14 3.65
CA ILE A 200 19.62 7.21 4.85
C ILE A 200 20.50 7.60 6.03
N LYS A 201 20.39 8.83 6.50
CA LYS A 201 20.92 9.22 7.78
C LYS A 201 19.88 8.86 8.84
N ARG A 202 20.10 7.77 9.55
CA ARG A 202 19.40 7.50 10.79
C ARG A 202 19.89 8.46 11.84
N ASN A 203 19.02 9.28 12.36
CA ASN A 203 19.24 10.06 13.58
C ASN A 203 18.06 9.79 14.51
N ASP A 204 18.20 10.12 15.79
CA ASP A 204 17.22 9.88 16.84
C ASP A 204 15.83 10.50 16.56
N ALA A 205 15.72 11.37 15.57
CA ALA A 205 14.48 12.04 15.14
C ALA A 205 13.75 11.33 13.99
N GLY A 206 14.14 10.10 13.63
CA GLY A 206 13.55 9.34 12.54
C GLY A 206 14.38 9.30 11.27
N SER A 207 13.87 8.65 10.24
CA SER A 207 14.55 8.47 8.96
C SER A 207 14.08 9.50 7.94
N VAL A 208 15.02 10.06 7.17
CA VAL A 208 14.71 11.00 6.09
C VAL A 208 14.83 10.30 4.75
N TYR A 209 13.79 10.35 3.97
CA TYR A 209 13.72 9.73 2.64
C TYR A 209 13.54 10.76 1.56
N THR A 210 14.06 10.46 0.38
CA THR A 210 13.78 11.22 -0.83
C THR A 210 12.80 10.42 -1.68
N THR A 211 11.78 11.08 -2.24
CA THR A 211 10.84 10.45 -3.16
C THR A 211 11.07 10.97 -4.58
N SER A 212 10.84 10.11 -5.57
CA SER A 212 10.86 10.44 -6.99
C SER A 212 9.57 9.92 -7.64
N PRO A 213 8.94 10.68 -8.56
CA PRO A 213 7.76 10.18 -9.27
C PRO A 213 8.17 9.05 -10.22
N CYS A 214 7.32 8.03 -10.33
CA CYS A 214 7.50 6.90 -11.24
C CYS A 214 6.16 6.41 -11.80
N TRP A 215 6.18 5.91 -13.03
CA TRP A 215 5.10 5.10 -13.58
C TRP A 215 5.24 3.67 -13.05
N VAL A 216 4.15 3.13 -12.56
CA VAL A 216 4.05 1.77 -12.01
C VAL A 216 3.16 0.95 -12.94
N PHE A 217 3.70 -0.12 -13.50
CA PHE A 217 2.97 -1.06 -14.32
C PHE A 217 2.79 -2.35 -13.52
N TYR A 218 1.59 -2.62 -13.05
CA TYR A 218 1.27 -3.85 -12.34
C TYR A 218 1.08 -4.99 -13.33
N ILE A 219 1.82 -6.07 -13.13
CA ILE A 219 1.85 -7.22 -14.04
C ILE A 219 1.47 -8.49 -13.29
N ASN A 220 0.82 -9.41 -14.00
CA ASN A 220 0.53 -10.76 -13.52
C ASN A 220 -0.10 -10.81 -12.12
N GLU A 221 -0.96 -9.84 -11.79
CA GLU A 221 -1.65 -9.83 -10.51
C GLU A 221 -2.57 -11.02 -10.37
N GLU A 222 -2.09 -12.05 -9.72
CA GLU A 222 -2.87 -13.16 -9.19
C GLU A 222 -2.80 -13.10 -7.67
N GLN A 223 -3.97 -12.96 -7.05
CA GLN A 223 -4.24 -13.24 -5.63
C GLN A 223 -3.22 -12.80 -4.60
N SER A 224 -2.82 -11.78 -4.24
CA SER A 224 -1.87 -11.36 -3.17
C SER A 224 -0.43 -11.02 -3.58
N LYS A 225 0.03 -11.45 -4.74
CA LYS A 225 1.40 -11.15 -5.19
C LYS A 225 1.40 -9.96 -6.13
N GLU A 226 1.89 -8.84 -5.66
CA GLU A 226 2.07 -7.65 -6.50
C GLU A 226 3.43 -7.75 -7.20
N GLU A 227 3.41 -7.94 -8.50
CA GLU A 227 4.58 -7.77 -9.36
C GLU A 227 4.42 -6.47 -10.15
N PHE A 228 5.45 -5.65 -10.21
CA PHE A 228 5.36 -4.40 -10.96
C PHE A 228 6.70 -3.95 -11.53
N ILE A 229 6.59 -3.21 -12.64
CA ILE A 229 7.69 -2.55 -13.31
C ILE A 229 7.59 -1.06 -13.03
N LEU A 230 8.69 -0.46 -12.63
CA LEU A 230 8.79 0.97 -12.40
C LEU A 230 9.54 1.63 -13.54
N VAL A 231 9.02 2.75 -14.04
CA VAL A 231 9.74 3.65 -14.93
C VAL A 231 9.90 5.00 -14.23
N ASP A 232 11.13 5.34 -13.89
CA ASP A 232 11.45 6.62 -13.26
C ASP A 232 11.04 7.79 -14.15
N CYS A 233 10.24 8.70 -13.62
CA CYS A 233 9.71 9.82 -14.39
C CYS A 233 10.74 10.92 -14.71
N GLU A 234 11.87 10.94 -14.01
CA GLU A 234 12.92 11.94 -14.24
C GLU A 234 13.87 11.51 -15.36
N ASN A 235 14.28 10.24 -15.40
CA ASN A 235 15.34 9.76 -16.27
C ASN A 235 14.95 8.56 -17.15
N GLY A 236 13.76 8.01 -17.00
CA GLY A 236 13.26 6.86 -17.77
C GLY A 236 13.91 5.54 -17.38
N LYS A 237 14.68 5.48 -16.28
CA LYS A 237 15.28 4.23 -15.83
C LYS A 237 14.18 3.24 -15.43
N LEU A 238 14.35 1.99 -15.87
CA LEU A 238 13.42 0.91 -15.56
C LEU A 238 13.97 0.09 -14.38
N ASP A 239 13.08 -0.20 -13.42
CA ASP A 239 13.35 -1.11 -12.31
C ASP A 239 12.19 -2.14 -12.24
N TYR A 240 12.54 -3.41 -12.06
CA TYR A 240 11.58 -4.49 -11.90
C TYR A 240 11.52 -4.90 -10.43
N ILE A 241 10.32 -4.99 -9.89
CA ILE A 241 10.09 -5.36 -8.50
C ILE A 241 9.18 -6.58 -8.47
N LYS A 242 9.67 -7.63 -7.81
CA LYS A 242 8.94 -8.86 -7.57
C LYS A 242 8.76 -9.03 -6.07
N ASN A 243 7.51 -9.09 -5.63
CA ASN A 243 7.16 -9.45 -4.26
C ASN A 243 7.09 -10.98 -4.15
N TYR A 244 7.91 -11.56 -3.29
CA TYR A 244 7.87 -12.98 -2.96
C TYR A 244 7.04 -13.21 -1.70
#